data_b7d2b1571cb464ef2efa13a0a163966a
#
_entry.id   b7d2b1571cb464ef2efa13a0a163966a
#
_cell.length_a   1.000
_cell.length_b   1.000
_cell.length_c   1.000
_cell.angle_alpha   90.00
_cell.angle_beta   90.00
_cell.angle_gamma   90.00
#
_symmetry.space_group_name_H-M   'P 1'
#
loop_
_entity.id
_entity.type
_entity.pdbx_description
1 polymer ?
#
loop_
_entity_poly.entity_id
_entity_poly.type
_entity_poly.pdbx_seq_one_letter_code
_entity_poly.pdbx_strand_id
1 'polypeptide(L)'
;MEIELRNEKAIYGCVRTAGFPFLKTFDDFDFSFQPTLNKEQILDFKNLRFIENNENIIFVGSPGVGKTHLATSIGIKAAQNRNSTYFINCNDLIANLKKAQSENRFINRLNHYARYKVLIIDEVGFLPMDLDGANMLFQLINKRYEKHSTIITTNKPFGKWHEIFNDVTLANAILDRLLHHSHIILSLIHI
;
A
#
# COMPACT_ATOMS: atom_id res chain seq x y z
N MET A 1 -16.77 10.36 -29.10
CA MET A 1 -16.73 8.92 -29.39
C MET A 1 -15.31 8.37 -29.49
N GLU A 2 -14.42 8.82 -30.38
CA GLU A 2 -13.03 8.30 -30.49
C GLU A 2 -12.15 8.63 -29.27
N ILE A 3 -12.27 9.84 -28.73
CA ILE A 3 -11.57 10.30 -27.53
C ILE A 3 -12.03 9.52 -26.27
N GLU A 4 -13.30 9.24 -26.16
CA GLU A 4 -13.89 8.47 -25.07
C GLU A 4 -13.40 7.03 -25.07
N LEU A 5 -13.44 6.36 -26.23
CA LEU A 5 -12.92 5.00 -26.41
C LEU A 5 -11.42 4.90 -26.09
N ARG A 6 -10.65 5.94 -26.42
CA ARG A 6 -9.22 6.03 -26.10
C ARG A 6 -8.98 6.21 -24.59
N ASN A 7 -9.82 6.99 -23.93
CA ASN A 7 -9.81 7.16 -22.48
C ASN A 7 -10.18 5.87 -21.73
N GLU A 8 -11.24 5.20 -22.14
CA GLU A 8 -11.66 3.92 -21.55
C GLU A 8 -10.60 2.84 -21.68
N LYS A 9 -9.96 2.72 -22.84
CA LYS A 9 -8.84 1.79 -23.05
C LYS A 9 -7.64 2.12 -22.16
N ALA A 10 -7.33 3.40 -21.97
CA ALA A 10 -6.23 3.83 -21.10
C ALA A 10 -6.53 3.52 -19.62
N ILE A 11 -7.76 3.77 -19.16
CA ILE A 11 -8.22 3.44 -17.80
C ILE A 11 -8.15 1.92 -17.58
N TYR A 12 -8.69 1.14 -18.50
CA TYR A 12 -8.62 -0.32 -18.44
C TYR A 12 -7.17 -0.82 -18.37
N GLY A 13 -6.26 -0.23 -19.15
CA GLY A 13 -4.84 -0.52 -19.12
C GLY A 13 -4.21 -0.24 -17.74
N CYS A 14 -4.51 0.91 -17.14
CA CYS A 14 -4.01 1.27 -15.81
C CYS A 14 -4.46 0.29 -14.73
N VAL A 15 -5.73 -0.10 -14.73
CA VAL A 15 -6.26 -1.07 -13.76
C VAL A 15 -5.65 -2.45 -13.97
N ARG A 16 -5.54 -2.90 -15.22
CA ARG A 16 -4.99 -4.22 -15.56
C ARG A 16 -3.52 -4.37 -15.15
N THR A 17 -2.72 -3.32 -15.32
CA THR A 17 -1.27 -3.36 -15.04
C THR A 17 -0.92 -3.11 -13.57
N ALA A 18 -1.90 -2.70 -12.76
CA ALA A 18 -1.70 -2.41 -11.35
C ALA A 18 -1.47 -3.65 -10.47
N GLY A 19 -1.75 -4.86 -10.97
CA GLY A 19 -1.51 -6.11 -10.24
C GLY A 19 -2.46 -6.38 -9.08
N PHE A 20 -3.68 -5.83 -9.12
CA PHE A 20 -4.67 -6.05 -8.06
C PHE A 20 -5.04 -7.53 -7.92
N PRO A 21 -5.21 -8.04 -6.68
CA PRO A 21 -5.56 -9.45 -6.44
C PRO A 21 -7.01 -9.78 -6.86
N PHE A 22 -7.87 -8.77 -6.90
CA PHE A 22 -9.28 -8.83 -7.32
C PHE A 22 -9.76 -7.43 -7.72
N LEU A 23 -10.91 -7.36 -8.40
CA LEU A 23 -11.52 -6.09 -8.80
C LEU A 23 -12.78 -5.83 -7.95
N LYS A 24 -12.61 -5.58 -6.66
CA LYS A 24 -13.67 -5.15 -5.75
C LYS A 24 -13.52 -3.68 -5.42
N THR A 25 -14.63 -2.96 -5.48
CA THR A 25 -14.69 -1.52 -5.23
C THR A 25 -15.21 -1.21 -3.83
N PHE A 26 -15.34 0.07 -3.49
CA PHE A 26 -15.98 0.49 -2.24
C PHE A 26 -17.43 0.04 -2.11
N ASP A 27 -18.14 -0.11 -3.24
CA ASP A 27 -19.55 -0.50 -3.24
C ASP A 27 -19.74 -1.98 -2.91
N ASP A 28 -18.69 -2.79 -3.10
CA ASP A 28 -18.65 -4.20 -2.72
C ASP A 28 -18.27 -4.41 -1.24
N PHE A 29 -17.95 -3.33 -0.50
CA PHE A 29 -17.54 -3.42 0.90
C PHE A 29 -18.74 -3.26 1.84
N ASP A 30 -18.98 -4.28 2.64
CA ASP A 30 -20.03 -4.24 3.66
C ASP A 30 -19.52 -3.54 4.94
N PHE A 31 -19.84 -2.25 5.07
CA PHE A 31 -19.51 -1.47 6.26
C PHE A 31 -20.24 -1.93 7.52
N SER A 32 -21.35 -2.68 7.40
CA SER A 32 -22.06 -3.20 8.56
C SER A 32 -21.27 -4.27 9.31
N PHE A 33 -20.38 -4.96 8.59
CA PHE A 33 -19.46 -5.95 9.16
C PHE A 33 -18.34 -5.30 10.02
N GLN A 34 -18.08 -4.00 9.82
CA GLN A 34 -17.04 -3.25 10.51
C GLN A 34 -17.60 -1.94 11.09
N PRO A 35 -18.45 -1.98 12.12
CA PRO A 35 -19.13 -0.79 12.66
C PRO A 35 -18.17 0.21 13.33
N THR A 36 -16.95 -0.21 13.67
CA THR A 36 -15.91 0.66 14.24
C THR A 36 -15.14 1.48 13.22
N LEU A 37 -15.26 1.15 11.92
CA LEU A 37 -14.63 1.94 10.85
C LEU A 37 -15.38 3.24 10.64
N ASN A 38 -14.63 4.34 10.56
CA ASN A 38 -15.18 5.61 10.12
C ASN A 38 -15.44 5.57 8.61
N LYS A 39 -16.70 5.27 8.25
CA LYS A 39 -17.14 5.14 6.85
C LYS A 39 -16.90 6.43 6.06
N GLU A 40 -17.13 7.60 6.66
CA GLU A 40 -16.94 8.90 6.01
C GLU A 40 -15.47 9.11 5.63
N GLN A 41 -14.54 8.82 6.55
CA GLN A 41 -13.11 8.89 6.29
C GLN A 41 -12.69 7.94 5.16
N ILE A 42 -13.20 6.70 5.14
CA ILE A 42 -12.91 5.74 4.09
C ILE A 42 -13.43 6.22 2.74
N LEU A 43 -14.65 6.75 2.70
CA LEU A 43 -15.25 7.25 1.46
C LEU A 43 -14.59 8.54 0.96
N ASP A 44 -14.00 9.35 1.86
CA ASP A 44 -13.26 10.55 1.47
C ASP A 44 -12.03 10.22 0.61
N PHE A 45 -11.42 9.04 0.76
CA PHE A 45 -10.34 8.62 -0.12
C PHE A 45 -10.73 8.50 -1.60
N LYS A 46 -12.03 8.44 -1.92
CA LYS A 46 -12.52 8.53 -3.31
C LYS A 46 -12.14 9.85 -3.99
N ASN A 47 -11.89 10.91 -3.20
CA ASN A 47 -11.47 12.22 -3.71
C ASN A 47 -10.00 12.28 -4.12
N LEU A 48 -9.20 11.28 -3.75
CA LEU A 48 -7.78 11.10 -4.10
C LEU A 48 -6.85 12.25 -3.63
N ARG A 49 -7.30 13.11 -2.70
CA ARG A 49 -6.50 14.23 -2.16
C ARG A 49 -5.20 13.76 -1.51
N PHE A 50 -5.21 12.57 -0.90
CA PHE A 50 -4.02 11.98 -0.31
C PHE A 50 -2.88 11.81 -1.32
N ILE A 51 -3.18 11.61 -2.62
CA ILE A 51 -2.18 11.52 -3.69
C ILE A 51 -1.57 12.90 -3.98
N GLU A 52 -2.40 13.93 -4.01
CA GLU A 52 -1.96 15.31 -4.25
C GLU A 52 -1.06 15.82 -3.14
N ASN A 53 -1.35 15.42 -1.90
CA ASN A 53 -0.61 15.78 -0.69
C ASN A 53 0.57 14.83 -0.38
N ASN A 54 0.78 13.77 -1.16
CA ASN A 54 1.76 12.70 -0.90
C ASN A 54 1.58 12.04 0.48
N GLU A 55 0.33 11.91 0.94
CA GLU A 55 0.00 11.28 2.22
C GLU A 55 -0.09 9.76 2.08
N ASN A 56 0.27 9.06 3.15
CA ASN A 56 0.16 7.60 3.23
C ASN A 56 -1.18 7.18 3.85
N ILE A 57 -1.57 5.94 3.61
CA ILE A 57 -2.73 5.32 4.27
C ILE A 57 -2.27 4.00 4.89
N ILE A 58 -2.55 3.80 6.17
CA ILE A 58 -2.13 2.60 6.87
C ILE A 58 -3.34 1.94 7.53
N PHE A 59 -3.66 0.75 7.04
CA PHE A 59 -4.71 -0.10 7.61
C PHE A 59 -4.10 -1.06 8.63
N VAL A 60 -4.52 -0.97 9.89
CA VAL A 60 -4.08 -1.84 10.98
C VAL A 60 -5.28 -2.59 11.54
N GLY A 61 -5.17 -3.90 11.69
CA GLY A 61 -6.24 -4.70 12.26
C GLY A 61 -6.07 -6.20 12.06
N SER A 62 -6.91 -7.00 12.71
CA SER A 62 -6.89 -8.46 12.63
C SER A 62 -7.02 -8.99 11.19
N PRO A 63 -6.57 -10.22 10.90
CA PRO A 63 -6.85 -10.85 9.62
C PRO A 63 -8.35 -10.92 9.32
N GLY A 64 -8.75 -10.85 8.06
CA GLY A 64 -10.13 -11.01 7.62
C GLY A 64 -11.04 -9.78 7.77
N VAL A 65 -10.58 -8.67 8.34
CA VAL A 65 -11.41 -7.46 8.56
C VAL A 65 -11.59 -6.56 7.33
N GLY A 66 -11.09 -6.96 6.17
CA GLY A 66 -11.30 -6.23 4.90
C GLY A 66 -10.24 -5.18 4.56
N LYS A 67 -9.07 -5.15 5.23
CA LYS A 67 -7.98 -4.19 4.94
C LYS A 67 -7.54 -4.22 3.48
N THR A 68 -7.23 -5.40 2.97
CA THR A 68 -6.82 -5.60 1.56
C THR A 68 -7.92 -5.18 0.59
N HIS A 69 -9.20 -5.41 0.93
CA HIS A 69 -10.33 -4.95 0.12
C HIS A 69 -10.35 -3.42 0.03
N LEU A 70 -10.27 -2.72 1.16
CA LEU A 70 -10.28 -1.25 1.18
C LEU A 70 -9.05 -0.66 0.48
N ALA A 71 -7.86 -1.20 0.73
CA ALA A 71 -6.63 -0.77 0.04
C ALA A 71 -6.75 -0.96 -1.48
N THR A 72 -7.28 -2.11 -1.93
CA THR A 72 -7.52 -2.40 -3.34
C THR A 72 -8.55 -1.45 -3.94
N SER A 73 -9.66 -1.16 -3.23
CA SER A 73 -10.71 -0.24 -3.71
C SER A 73 -10.17 1.17 -3.93
N ILE A 74 -9.32 1.66 -3.01
CA ILE A 74 -8.63 2.96 -3.16
C ILE A 74 -7.70 2.92 -4.38
N GLY A 75 -6.92 1.85 -4.52
CA GLY A 75 -6.00 1.67 -5.64
C GLY A 75 -6.71 1.63 -6.99
N ILE A 76 -7.84 0.91 -7.10
CA ILE A 76 -8.68 0.86 -8.31
C ILE A 76 -9.17 2.28 -8.64
N LYS A 77 -9.68 3.02 -7.65
CA LYS A 77 -10.12 4.40 -7.85
C LYS A 77 -8.99 5.30 -8.34
N ALA A 78 -7.78 5.17 -7.77
CA ALA A 78 -6.59 5.91 -8.22
C ALA A 78 -6.22 5.56 -9.66
N ALA A 79 -6.17 4.26 -10.02
CA ALA A 79 -5.86 3.78 -11.36
C ALA A 79 -6.89 4.24 -12.40
N GLN A 80 -8.19 4.21 -12.06
CA GLN A 80 -9.27 4.73 -12.89
C GLN A 80 -9.13 6.23 -13.17
N ASN A 81 -8.53 6.99 -12.25
CA ASN A 81 -8.21 8.39 -12.42
C ASN A 81 -6.79 8.61 -12.98
N ARG A 82 -6.23 7.60 -13.65
CA ARG A 82 -4.94 7.64 -14.36
C ARG A 82 -3.73 7.94 -13.45
N ASN A 83 -3.86 7.70 -12.15
CA ASN A 83 -2.70 7.68 -11.26
C ASN A 83 -1.99 6.33 -11.39
N SER A 84 -0.70 6.36 -11.67
CA SER A 84 0.10 5.13 -11.75
C SER A 84 0.06 4.41 -10.40
N THR A 85 -0.56 3.23 -10.38
CA THR A 85 -0.82 2.46 -9.16
C THR A 85 -0.23 1.07 -9.33
N TYR A 86 0.33 0.53 -8.25
CA TYR A 86 0.81 -0.84 -8.21
C TYR A 86 0.48 -1.49 -6.86
N PHE A 87 -0.01 -2.72 -6.92
CA PHE A 87 -0.28 -3.55 -5.75
C PHE A 87 0.73 -4.68 -5.67
N ILE A 88 1.29 -4.92 -4.50
CA ILE A 88 2.18 -6.05 -4.26
C ILE A 88 2.06 -6.51 -2.80
N ASN A 89 2.09 -7.83 -2.59
CA ASN A 89 2.27 -8.39 -1.26
C ASN A 89 3.70 -8.11 -0.75
N CYS A 90 3.85 -7.83 0.54
CA CYS A 90 5.14 -7.47 1.12
C CYS A 90 6.22 -8.55 0.91
N ASN A 91 5.85 -9.83 1.03
CA ASN A 91 6.80 -10.92 0.82
C ASN A 91 7.28 -11.01 -0.63
N ASP A 92 6.36 -10.83 -1.59
CA ASP A 92 6.71 -10.81 -3.01
C ASP A 92 7.58 -9.60 -3.37
N LEU A 93 7.30 -8.44 -2.77
CA LEU A 93 8.15 -7.26 -2.92
C LEU A 93 9.59 -7.54 -2.50
N ILE A 94 9.77 -8.10 -1.30
CA ILE A 94 11.11 -8.42 -0.77
C ILE A 94 11.79 -9.51 -1.61
N ALA A 95 11.08 -10.56 -1.99
CA ALA A 95 11.61 -11.61 -2.85
C ALA A 95 12.09 -11.05 -4.21
N ASN A 96 11.30 -10.16 -4.82
CA ASN A 96 11.66 -9.51 -6.08
C ASN A 96 12.88 -8.58 -5.94
N LEU A 97 13.01 -7.87 -4.82
CA LEU A 97 14.15 -6.99 -4.55
C LEU A 97 15.43 -7.82 -4.32
N LYS A 98 15.36 -8.91 -3.54
CA LYS A 98 16.48 -9.84 -3.32
C LYS A 98 16.93 -10.49 -4.62
N LYS A 99 16.00 -10.98 -5.45
CA LYS A 99 16.31 -11.51 -6.77
C LYS A 99 17.02 -10.46 -7.64
N ALA A 100 16.50 -9.22 -7.66
CA ALA A 100 17.15 -8.15 -8.42
C ALA A 100 18.55 -7.82 -7.87
N GLN A 101 18.79 -7.95 -6.57
CA GLN A 101 20.11 -7.78 -5.97
C GLN A 101 21.08 -8.86 -6.47
N SER A 102 20.69 -10.12 -6.46
CA SER A 102 21.52 -11.24 -6.97
C SER A 102 21.83 -11.10 -8.47
N GLU A 103 21.00 -10.40 -9.22
CA GLU A 103 21.16 -10.14 -10.65
C GLU A 103 21.82 -8.77 -10.94
N ASN A 104 22.36 -8.08 -9.94
CA ASN A 104 22.94 -6.72 -10.04
C ASN A 104 21.98 -5.66 -10.62
N ARG A 105 20.68 -5.82 -10.39
CA ARG A 105 19.62 -4.92 -10.89
C ARG A 105 18.79 -4.29 -9.77
N PHE A 106 19.29 -4.32 -8.53
CA PHE A 106 18.56 -3.85 -7.34
C PHE A 106 18.06 -2.42 -7.50
N ILE A 107 18.93 -1.48 -7.86
CA ILE A 107 18.58 -0.06 -8.01
C ILE A 107 17.48 0.14 -9.07
N ASN A 108 17.55 -0.57 -10.18
CA ASN A 108 16.52 -0.48 -11.22
C ASN A 108 15.17 -1.01 -10.72
N ARG A 109 15.17 -2.11 -9.97
CA ARG A 109 13.94 -2.68 -9.39
C ARG A 109 13.37 -1.79 -8.29
N LEU A 110 14.22 -1.23 -7.43
CA LEU A 110 13.83 -0.28 -6.41
C LEU A 110 13.17 0.96 -7.02
N ASN A 111 13.79 1.53 -8.06
CA ASN A 111 13.24 2.68 -8.79
C ASN A 111 11.93 2.34 -9.50
N HIS A 112 11.77 1.11 -9.98
CA HIS A 112 10.52 0.63 -10.57
C HIS A 112 9.36 0.75 -9.58
N TYR A 113 9.52 0.29 -8.34
CA TYR A 113 8.48 0.42 -7.32
C TYR A 113 8.35 1.85 -6.78
N ALA A 114 9.46 2.58 -6.68
CA ALA A 114 9.45 3.92 -6.14
C ALA A 114 8.68 4.93 -7.00
N ARG A 115 8.61 4.74 -8.32
CA ARG A 115 8.00 5.70 -9.27
C ARG A 115 6.48 5.75 -9.30
N TYR A 116 5.79 4.71 -8.78
CA TYR A 116 4.33 4.69 -8.78
C TYR A 116 3.78 5.79 -7.87
N LYS A 117 2.77 6.54 -8.34
CA LYS A 117 2.11 7.56 -7.51
C LYS A 117 1.45 6.93 -6.30
N VAL A 118 0.86 5.74 -6.47
CA VAL A 118 0.30 4.94 -5.39
C VAL A 118 0.92 3.56 -5.41
N LEU A 119 1.60 3.19 -4.34
CA LEU A 119 2.11 1.84 -4.13
C LEU A 119 1.36 1.21 -2.95
N ILE A 120 0.72 0.08 -3.19
CA ILE A 120 0.06 -0.69 -2.15
C ILE A 120 0.97 -1.85 -1.77
N ILE A 121 1.39 -1.87 -0.50
CA ILE A 121 2.19 -2.97 0.08
C ILE A 121 1.29 -3.70 1.07
N ASP A 122 0.80 -4.85 0.66
CA ASP A 122 -0.15 -5.64 1.44
C ASP A 122 0.56 -6.60 2.40
N GLU A 123 -0.06 -6.84 3.56
CA GLU A 123 0.37 -7.81 4.57
C GLU A 123 1.78 -7.57 5.15
N VAL A 124 2.14 -6.31 5.41
CA VAL A 124 3.40 -5.99 6.12
C VAL A 124 3.36 -6.59 7.53
N GLY A 125 4.37 -7.43 7.84
CA GLY A 125 4.51 -8.08 9.15
C GLY A 125 3.69 -9.35 9.33
N PHE A 126 3.08 -9.89 8.28
CA PHE A 126 2.45 -11.21 8.32
C PHE A 126 3.50 -12.32 8.55
N LEU A 127 4.64 -12.21 7.90
CA LEU A 127 5.82 -13.05 8.16
C LEU A 127 6.98 -12.19 8.68
N PRO A 128 7.85 -12.74 9.55
CA PRO A 128 9.06 -12.05 9.98
C PRO A 128 9.97 -11.82 8.77
N MET A 129 10.69 -10.69 8.78
CA MET A 129 11.60 -10.29 7.72
C MET A 129 13.03 -10.34 8.23
N ASP A 130 13.94 -10.83 7.40
CA ASP A 130 15.36 -10.73 7.73
C ASP A 130 15.88 -9.29 7.59
N LEU A 131 17.05 -9.02 8.13
CA LEU A 131 17.62 -7.67 8.15
C LEU A 131 17.82 -7.09 6.75
N ASP A 132 18.22 -7.90 5.78
CA ASP A 132 18.41 -7.45 4.40
C ASP A 132 17.08 -7.01 3.78
N GLY A 133 16.02 -7.80 3.95
CA GLY A 133 14.68 -7.45 3.49
C GLY A 133 14.15 -6.17 4.16
N ALA A 134 14.39 -6.03 5.46
CA ALA A 134 14.01 -4.83 6.21
C ALA A 134 14.74 -3.58 5.71
N ASN A 135 16.03 -3.69 5.41
CA ASN A 135 16.82 -2.60 4.81
C ASN A 135 16.33 -2.25 3.39
N MET A 136 15.94 -3.25 2.59
CA MET A 136 15.37 -3.02 1.25
C MET A 136 14.04 -2.28 1.33
N LEU A 137 13.16 -2.68 2.26
CA LEU A 137 11.89 -2.00 2.50
C LEU A 137 12.14 -0.55 2.95
N PHE A 138 13.06 -0.33 3.90
CA PHE A 138 13.42 0.99 4.34
C PHE A 138 13.89 1.88 3.19
N GLN A 139 14.78 1.37 2.31
CA GLN A 139 15.24 2.13 1.14
C GLN A 139 14.09 2.50 0.20
N LEU A 140 13.11 1.61 0.00
CA LEU A 140 11.94 1.90 -0.82
C LEU A 140 11.07 2.99 -0.19
N ILE A 141 10.73 2.85 1.09
CA ILE A 141 9.94 3.84 1.83
C ILE A 141 10.64 5.20 1.83
N ASN A 142 11.95 5.22 2.07
CA ASN A 142 12.74 6.45 2.07
C ASN A 142 12.77 7.13 0.68
N LYS A 143 12.81 6.38 -0.42
CA LYS A 143 12.74 6.94 -1.77
C LYS A 143 11.37 7.55 -2.09
N ARG A 144 10.31 7.03 -1.48
CA ARG A 144 8.93 7.47 -1.68
C ARG A 144 8.51 8.59 -0.74
N TYR A 145 9.22 8.73 0.39
CA TYR A 145 8.92 9.69 1.44
C TYR A 145 8.73 11.11 0.86
N GLU A 146 7.60 11.73 1.18
CA GLU A 146 7.14 13.05 0.71
C GLU A 146 7.03 13.23 -0.83
N LYS A 147 7.16 12.17 -1.61
CA LYS A 147 7.11 12.22 -3.08
C LYS A 147 5.91 11.48 -3.65
N HIS A 148 5.52 10.41 -3.04
CA HIS A 148 4.45 9.53 -3.52
C HIS A 148 3.75 8.84 -2.36
N SER A 149 2.46 8.57 -2.53
CA SER A 149 1.63 7.91 -1.52
C SER A 149 1.87 6.41 -1.45
N THR A 150 2.00 5.90 -0.23
CA THR A 150 2.09 4.47 0.04
C THR A 150 0.88 4.02 0.87
N ILE A 151 0.22 2.96 0.45
CA ILE A 151 -0.86 2.33 1.21
C ILE A 151 -0.30 1.03 1.79
N ILE A 152 -0.46 0.86 3.10
CA ILE A 152 0.03 -0.34 3.80
C ILE A 152 -1.14 -1.02 4.50
N THR A 153 -1.16 -2.35 4.45
CA THR A 153 -1.99 -3.15 5.33
C THR A 153 -1.10 -3.96 6.28
N THR A 154 -1.49 -4.05 7.53
CA THR A 154 -0.77 -4.82 8.54
C THR A 154 -1.71 -5.38 9.59
N ASN A 155 -1.35 -6.52 10.14
CA ASN A 155 -2.01 -7.10 11.32
C ASN A 155 -1.23 -6.81 12.61
N LYS A 156 -0.07 -6.17 12.53
CA LYS A 156 0.80 -5.87 13.68
C LYS A 156 0.60 -4.42 14.12
N PRO A 157 0.32 -4.15 15.40
CA PRO A 157 0.33 -2.80 15.93
C PRO A 157 1.74 -2.21 15.86
N PHE A 158 1.85 -0.89 15.70
CA PHE A 158 3.13 -0.20 15.48
C PHE A 158 4.17 -0.49 16.57
N GLY A 159 3.76 -0.61 17.83
CA GLY A 159 4.67 -0.95 18.93
C GLY A 159 5.34 -2.34 18.83
N LYS A 160 4.82 -3.20 17.93
CA LYS A 160 5.38 -4.53 17.65
C LYS A 160 6.11 -4.63 16.31
N TRP A 161 6.34 -3.52 15.63
CA TRP A 161 7.04 -3.55 14.33
C TRP A 161 8.51 -3.95 14.46
N HIS A 162 9.13 -3.74 15.63
CA HIS A 162 10.47 -4.27 15.91
C HIS A 162 10.54 -5.81 15.82
N GLU A 163 9.44 -6.51 16.10
CA GLU A 163 9.36 -7.97 15.93
C GLU A 163 9.38 -8.39 14.45
N ILE A 164 8.88 -7.51 13.54
CA ILE A 164 8.86 -7.78 12.09
C ILE A 164 10.27 -7.72 11.51
N PHE A 165 11.02 -6.70 11.90
CA PHE A 165 12.30 -6.36 11.30
C PHE A 165 13.50 -6.86 12.12
N ASN A 166 13.27 -7.42 13.31
CA ASN A 166 14.30 -7.83 14.28
C ASN A 166 15.31 -6.70 14.61
N ASP A 167 14.90 -5.44 14.45
CA ASP A 167 15.69 -4.24 14.69
C ASP A 167 14.77 -3.08 15.09
N VAL A 168 14.96 -2.56 16.31
CA VAL A 168 14.17 -1.46 16.87
C VAL A 168 14.44 -0.15 16.13
N THR A 169 15.70 0.10 15.79
CA THR A 169 16.12 1.35 15.15
C THR A 169 15.55 1.43 13.74
N LEU A 170 15.64 0.34 12.99
CA LEU A 170 15.12 0.26 11.63
C LEU A 170 13.58 0.33 11.61
N ALA A 171 12.91 -0.35 12.55
CA ALA A 171 11.47 -0.26 12.73
C ALA A 171 11.02 1.19 12.98
N ASN A 172 11.67 1.89 13.88
CA ASN A 172 11.36 3.29 14.16
C ASN A 172 11.62 4.19 12.96
N ALA A 173 12.71 3.97 12.22
CA ALA A 173 13.02 4.75 11.03
C ALA A 173 12.00 4.55 9.88
N ILE A 174 11.47 3.34 9.71
CA ILE A 174 10.39 3.04 8.76
C ILE A 174 9.09 3.72 9.20
N LEU A 175 8.73 3.55 10.49
CA LEU A 175 7.51 4.13 11.05
C LEU A 175 7.52 5.65 10.98
N ASP A 176 8.63 6.30 11.33
CA ASP A 176 8.77 7.76 11.26
C ASP A 176 8.39 8.29 9.87
N ARG A 177 8.91 7.67 8.81
CA ARG A 177 8.61 8.08 7.44
C ARG A 177 7.20 7.77 6.98
N LEU A 178 6.67 6.63 7.41
CA LEU A 178 5.31 6.23 7.02
C LEU A 178 4.24 7.06 7.73
N LEU A 179 4.47 7.39 9.00
CA LEU A 179 3.49 8.08 9.86
C LEU A 179 3.52 9.60 9.75
N HIS A 180 4.59 10.19 9.25
CA HIS A 180 4.80 11.63 9.20
C HIS A 180 3.62 12.38 8.53
N HIS A 181 3.15 11.90 7.39
CA HIS A 181 1.94 12.38 6.71
C HIS A 181 1.07 11.19 6.36
N SER A 182 0.21 10.76 7.29
CA SER A 182 -0.56 9.53 7.08
C SER A 182 -1.96 9.56 7.69
N HIS A 183 -2.85 8.80 7.06
CA HIS A 183 -4.15 8.43 7.60
C HIS A 183 -4.06 7.01 8.16
N ILE A 184 -4.28 6.88 9.47
CA ILE A 184 -4.26 5.59 10.14
C ILE A 184 -5.70 5.10 10.31
N ILE A 185 -6.00 3.94 9.76
CA ILE A 185 -7.30 3.29 9.85
C ILE A 185 -7.16 2.06 10.73
N LEU A 186 -7.75 2.15 11.91
CA LEU A 186 -7.75 1.05 12.87
C LEU A 186 -9.06 0.26 12.71
N SER A 187 -8.96 -1.00 12.38
CA SER A 187 -10.07 -1.95 12.39
C SER A 187 -9.94 -2.85 13.59
N LEU A 188 -10.56 -2.44 14.70
CA LEU A 188 -10.59 -3.19 15.94
C LEU A 188 -11.84 -4.09 15.94
N ILE A 189 -11.70 -5.34 15.51
CA ILE A 189 -12.60 -6.38 16.04
C ILE A 189 -11.94 -6.85 17.33
N HIS A 190 -12.49 -6.46 18.45
CA HIS A 190 -12.25 -7.16 19.69
C HIS A 190 -12.95 -8.51 19.61
N ILE A 191 -12.17 -9.57 19.67
CA ILE A 191 -12.68 -10.88 20.06
C ILE A 191 -12.80 -10.88 21.57
#